data_6e84dec20f3e81b4db74628047f6f780
#
_entry.id   6e84dec20f3e81b4db74628047f6f780
#
_cell.length_a   1.000
_cell.length_b   1.000
_cell.length_c   1.000
_cell.angle_alpha   90.00
_cell.angle_beta   90.00
_cell.angle_gamma   90.00
#
_symmetry.space_group_name_H-M   'P 1'
#
loop_
_entity.id
_entity.type
_entity.pdbx_description
1 polymer ?
#
loop_
_entity_poly.entity_id
_entity_poly.type
_entity_poly.pdbx_seq_one_letter_code
_entity_poly.pdbx_strand_id
1 'polypeptide(L)'
;MKIRGVVLEHKDEIALRDIEVPGTLIPGPNDVKVAIKVVGICGSDCHYYEHGRIGDFVVREPMILGHEAAGIVTEVGENVTSLRVGDRVCMEPGIPDFGSAQTLRGMYNLDPAVRFWATPPIHGCLTPEVVHPAALTYRLPETVSLAEGALIEPLAIGVYAAAKAQIEPGDVAVVTGAGTIGLMVAFSALAAGCSEVIVSDFATAKLHLAAMRPEVVTVDLNDQNLAEVVANRTGGRGADVFFEASGSARVYDDMFSLIRQGGRAVLVGMPANKVPIDVVALQVKEISLTGTFRYANVWDRAIKLVASGKIDLKPLISGTFGFEDSLAAFKRAAEHRPEDVKIQIAL
;
A
#
# COMPACT_ATOMS: atom_id res chain seq x y z
N MET A 1 11.53 9.58 24.92
CA MET A 1 10.39 10.43 25.34
C MET A 1 9.16 9.57 25.58
N LYS A 2 8.24 10.04 26.42
CA LYS A 2 6.97 9.35 26.68
C LYS A 2 5.88 9.89 25.76
N ILE A 3 5.16 9.02 25.05
CA ILE A 3 4.12 9.38 24.11
C ILE A 3 2.94 8.39 24.20
N ARG A 4 1.70 8.87 24.05
CA ARG A 4 0.51 8.03 23.95
C ARG A 4 0.40 7.45 22.55
N GLY A 5 0.15 6.16 22.43
CA GLY A 5 0.03 5.49 21.14
C GLY A 5 -0.74 4.18 21.20
N VAL A 6 -1.11 3.68 20.04
CA VAL A 6 -1.68 2.34 19.87
C VAL A 6 -0.52 1.36 19.79
N VAL A 7 -0.32 0.63 20.86
CA VAL A 7 0.86 -0.22 21.09
C VAL A 7 0.48 -1.69 20.92
N LEU A 8 1.16 -2.37 20.03
CA LEU A 8 1.19 -3.84 20.01
C LEU A 8 2.12 -4.30 21.12
N GLU A 9 1.57 -4.90 22.17
CA GLU A 9 2.32 -5.42 23.31
C GLU A 9 3.03 -6.73 22.94
N HIS A 10 2.27 -7.62 22.38
CA HIS A 10 2.68 -8.89 21.80
C HIS A 10 1.55 -9.42 20.92
N LYS A 11 1.74 -10.58 20.32
CA LYS A 11 0.70 -11.25 19.53
C LYS A 11 -0.64 -11.25 20.28
N ASP A 12 -1.71 -10.88 19.56
CA ASP A 12 -3.12 -10.82 20.00
C ASP A 12 -3.41 -9.76 21.10
N GLU A 13 -2.44 -8.90 21.44
CA GLU A 13 -2.65 -7.88 22.46
C GLU A 13 -2.22 -6.48 21.99
N ILE A 14 -3.20 -5.56 21.88
CA ILE A 14 -3.01 -4.14 21.60
C ILE A 14 -3.54 -3.32 22.75
N ALA A 15 -2.82 -2.28 23.14
CA ALA A 15 -3.22 -1.31 24.15
C ALA A 15 -3.07 0.13 23.66
N LEU A 16 -4.02 0.99 24.04
CA LEU A 16 -3.89 2.44 23.91
C LEU A 16 -3.30 2.99 25.21
N ARG A 17 -2.00 3.28 25.22
CA ARG A 17 -1.27 3.71 26.41
C ARG A 17 -0.06 4.58 26.11
N ASP A 18 0.52 5.11 27.14
CA ASP A 18 1.81 5.79 27.08
C ASP A 18 2.96 4.75 26.96
N ILE A 19 3.92 5.03 26.10
CA ILE A 19 5.12 4.23 25.88
C ILE A 19 6.36 5.13 25.78
N GLU A 20 7.49 4.63 26.27
CA GLU A 20 8.79 5.27 26.05
C GLU A 20 9.29 4.95 24.64
N VAL A 21 9.56 6.00 23.85
CA VAL A 21 10.10 5.87 22.49
C VAL A 21 11.41 6.64 22.37
N PRO A 22 12.35 6.18 21.52
CA PRO A 22 13.55 6.94 21.20
C PRO A 22 13.22 8.29 20.55
N GLY A 23 14.11 9.27 20.70
CA GLY A 23 14.03 10.55 20.01
C GLY A 23 13.28 11.64 20.77
N THR A 24 12.81 12.64 20.03
CA THR A 24 12.17 13.85 20.53
C THR A 24 11.03 14.26 19.59
N LEU A 25 10.07 15.03 20.10
CA LEU A 25 9.05 15.72 19.28
C LEU A 25 9.48 17.14 18.87
N ILE A 26 10.76 17.49 19.07
CA ILE A 26 11.32 18.74 18.55
C ILE A 26 11.90 18.42 17.16
N PRO A 27 11.43 19.07 16.08
CA PRO A 27 11.95 18.80 14.75
C PRO A 27 13.42 19.25 14.63
N GLY A 28 14.23 18.40 13.98
CA GLY A 28 15.55 18.78 13.55
C GLY A 28 15.53 19.83 12.44
N PRO A 29 16.69 20.35 12.01
CA PRO A 29 16.76 21.43 11.02
C PRO A 29 16.03 21.13 9.69
N ASN A 30 15.98 19.87 9.28
CA ASN A 30 15.38 19.43 8.01
C ASN A 30 14.05 18.64 8.20
N ASP A 31 13.51 18.65 9.43
CA ASP A 31 12.32 17.87 9.77
C ASP A 31 11.10 18.78 9.96
N VAL A 32 9.94 18.17 9.98
CA VAL A 32 8.68 18.79 10.38
C VAL A 32 8.05 17.99 11.50
N LYS A 33 7.31 18.69 12.37
CA LYS A 33 6.40 18.07 13.34
C LYS A 33 5.01 18.07 12.76
N VAL A 34 4.34 16.93 12.81
CA VAL A 34 3.00 16.76 12.25
C VAL A 34 2.06 16.24 13.33
N ALA A 35 0.95 16.97 13.55
CA ALA A 35 -0.21 16.45 14.28
C ALA A 35 -0.94 15.46 13.38
N ILE A 36 -0.91 14.18 13.74
CA ILE A 36 -1.60 13.11 13.02
C ILE A 36 -3.11 13.32 13.12
N LYS A 37 -3.83 13.13 12.04
CA LYS A 37 -5.28 13.26 11.97
C LYS A 37 -5.98 12.00 11.50
N VAL A 38 -5.36 11.24 10.61
CA VAL A 38 -5.91 9.98 10.12
C VAL A 38 -4.76 9.01 9.89
N VAL A 39 -4.97 7.76 10.33
CA VAL A 39 -4.07 6.64 10.03
C VAL A 39 -4.90 5.47 9.50
N GLY A 40 -4.50 4.91 8.36
CA GLY A 40 -5.05 3.66 7.84
C GLY A 40 -4.47 2.45 8.57
N ILE A 41 -5.29 1.43 8.79
CA ILE A 41 -4.83 0.12 9.24
C ILE A 41 -4.45 -0.71 8.01
N CYS A 42 -3.20 -1.12 7.94
CA CYS A 42 -2.67 -1.98 6.90
C CYS A 42 -2.86 -3.46 7.24
N GLY A 43 -2.92 -4.31 6.22
CA GLY A 43 -2.87 -5.76 6.42
C GLY A 43 -1.62 -6.23 7.16
N SER A 44 -0.50 -5.52 7.03
CA SER A 44 0.73 -5.83 7.81
C SER A 44 0.57 -5.53 9.30
N ASP A 45 -0.16 -4.47 9.70
CA ASP A 45 -0.46 -4.20 11.10
C ASP A 45 -1.31 -5.34 11.70
N CYS A 46 -2.33 -5.82 10.96
CA CYS A 46 -3.13 -6.99 11.35
C CYS A 46 -2.25 -8.24 11.45
N HIS A 47 -1.34 -8.44 10.51
CA HIS A 47 -0.46 -9.61 10.48
C HIS A 47 0.50 -9.63 11.67
N TYR A 48 1.06 -8.46 12.07
CA TYR A 48 1.82 -8.35 13.32
C TYR A 48 0.96 -8.62 14.55
N TYR A 49 -0.28 -8.11 14.55
CA TYR A 49 -1.22 -8.37 15.64
C TYR A 49 -1.53 -9.87 15.77
N GLU A 50 -1.88 -10.55 14.68
CA GLU A 50 -2.30 -11.96 14.68
C GLU A 50 -1.15 -12.95 14.82
N HIS A 51 0.06 -12.62 14.33
CA HIS A 51 1.16 -13.59 14.21
C HIS A 51 2.45 -13.15 14.89
N GLY A 52 2.56 -11.89 15.32
CA GLY A 52 3.76 -11.33 15.94
C GLY A 52 4.95 -11.17 14.99
N ARG A 53 4.80 -11.45 13.68
CA ARG A 53 5.90 -11.40 12.71
C ARG A 53 5.41 -11.36 11.27
N ILE A 54 6.24 -10.82 10.38
CA ILE A 54 6.14 -10.96 8.91
C ILE A 54 7.51 -11.37 8.40
N GLY A 55 7.67 -12.61 7.94
CA GLY A 55 8.97 -13.14 7.54
C GLY A 55 9.99 -13.03 8.69
N ASP A 56 11.11 -12.34 8.46
CA ASP A 56 12.17 -12.12 9.45
C ASP A 56 11.91 -10.92 10.37
N PHE A 57 10.90 -10.10 10.10
CA PHE A 57 10.50 -8.98 10.95
C PHE A 57 9.65 -9.49 12.12
N VAL A 58 10.27 -9.66 13.28
CA VAL A 58 9.65 -10.22 14.49
C VAL A 58 9.45 -9.13 15.53
N VAL A 59 8.24 -9.01 16.07
CA VAL A 59 7.92 -8.14 17.20
C VAL A 59 8.51 -8.77 18.47
N ARG A 60 9.56 -8.18 19.02
CA ARG A 60 10.25 -8.65 20.22
C ARG A 60 9.96 -7.80 21.44
N GLU A 61 9.55 -6.56 21.22
CA GLU A 61 9.24 -5.56 22.24
C GLU A 61 7.98 -4.80 21.84
N PRO A 62 7.26 -4.20 22.80
CA PRO A 62 6.09 -3.40 22.49
C PRO A 62 6.41 -2.29 21.48
N MET A 63 5.57 -2.13 20.46
CA MET A 63 5.78 -1.11 19.44
C MET A 63 4.48 -0.43 19.02
N ILE A 64 4.56 0.89 18.72
CA ILE A 64 3.45 1.63 18.11
C ILE A 64 3.24 1.12 16.68
N LEU A 65 1.98 0.87 16.31
CA LEU A 65 1.56 0.46 14.96
C LEU A 65 1.28 1.64 14.04
N GLY A 66 0.94 1.35 12.78
CA GLY A 66 0.49 2.31 11.76
C GLY A 66 1.61 2.95 10.95
N HIS A 67 1.37 3.09 9.64
CA HIS A 67 2.31 3.70 8.70
C HIS A 67 1.63 4.41 7.53
N GLU A 68 0.30 4.37 7.43
CA GLU A 68 -0.49 5.04 6.41
C GLU A 68 -1.10 6.32 7.00
N ALA A 69 -0.40 7.46 6.99
CA ALA A 69 -0.78 8.62 7.78
C ALA A 69 -0.95 9.91 6.99
N ALA A 70 -1.92 10.72 7.44
CA ALA A 70 -2.08 12.11 7.06
C ALA A 70 -2.31 13.00 8.30
N GLY A 71 -1.88 14.26 8.20
CA GLY A 71 -1.96 15.19 9.32
C GLY A 71 -1.76 16.65 8.92
N ILE A 72 -1.45 17.46 9.93
CA ILE A 72 -1.24 18.89 9.79
C ILE A 72 0.12 19.26 10.38
N VAL A 73 0.94 19.98 9.64
CA VAL A 73 2.24 20.49 10.11
C VAL A 73 2.03 21.46 11.26
N THR A 74 2.68 21.23 12.39
CA THR A 74 2.61 22.09 13.59
C THR A 74 3.90 22.86 13.85
N GLU A 75 5.03 22.30 13.45
CA GLU A 75 6.35 22.96 13.56
C GLU A 75 7.19 22.59 12.33
N VAL A 76 8.12 23.47 11.95
CA VAL A 76 9.06 23.27 10.85
C VAL A 76 10.47 23.53 11.31
N GLY A 77 11.43 22.72 10.87
CA GLY A 77 12.86 22.96 11.10
C GLY A 77 13.39 24.17 10.32
N GLU A 78 14.51 24.71 10.77
CA GLU A 78 15.05 25.98 10.27
C GLU A 78 15.43 25.96 8.77
N ASN A 79 15.75 24.80 8.22
CA ASN A 79 16.11 24.62 6.81
C ASN A 79 14.91 24.25 5.92
N VAL A 80 13.72 24.05 6.50
CA VAL A 80 12.53 23.62 5.74
C VAL A 80 11.89 24.82 5.05
N THR A 81 11.90 24.80 3.72
CA THR A 81 11.29 25.86 2.87
C THR A 81 10.09 25.35 2.07
N SER A 82 9.95 24.03 1.94
CA SER A 82 8.90 23.38 1.13
C SER A 82 7.54 23.27 1.83
N LEU A 83 7.54 23.33 3.17
CA LEU A 83 6.36 23.18 4.03
C LEU A 83 6.28 24.33 5.04
N ARG A 84 5.08 24.58 5.54
CA ARG A 84 4.80 25.58 6.58
C ARG A 84 3.77 25.06 7.57
N VAL A 85 3.73 25.66 8.76
CA VAL A 85 2.71 25.37 9.78
C VAL A 85 1.31 25.57 9.19
N GLY A 86 0.44 24.61 9.44
CA GLY A 86 -0.93 24.56 8.93
C GLY A 86 -1.07 23.80 7.60
N ASP A 87 0.01 23.43 6.91
CA ASP A 87 -0.08 22.60 5.71
C ASP A 87 -0.66 21.22 6.06
N ARG A 88 -1.61 20.77 5.23
CA ARG A 88 -2.16 19.42 5.24
C ARG A 88 -1.22 18.52 4.48
N VAL A 89 -0.81 17.42 5.11
CA VAL A 89 0.26 16.55 4.58
C VAL A 89 -0.07 15.07 4.71
N CYS A 90 0.57 14.26 3.87
CA CYS A 90 0.76 12.83 4.07
C CYS A 90 2.26 12.52 4.08
N MET A 91 2.65 11.41 4.70
CA MET A 91 4.04 11.09 4.97
C MET A 91 4.42 9.74 4.39
N GLU A 92 5.56 9.71 3.70
CA GLU A 92 6.18 8.48 3.21
C GLU A 92 6.92 7.79 4.36
N PRO A 93 6.45 6.62 4.86
CA PRO A 93 6.87 6.07 6.15
C PRO A 93 8.27 5.49 6.18
N GLY A 94 8.91 5.32 5.03
CA GLY A 94 10.25 4.73 4.92
C GLY A 94 11.33 5.80 4.86
N ILE A 95 12.12 5.94 5.95
CA ILE A 95 13.24 6.89 6.02
C ILE A 95 14.52 6.12 5.69
N PRO A 96 15.14 6.35 4.50
CA PRO A 96 16.38 5.71 4.11
C PRO A 96 17.61 6.40 4.71
N ASP A 97 18.77 5.76 4.59
CA ASP A 97 20.03 6.48 4.63
C ASP A 97 20.22 7.24 3.30
N PHE A 98 20.15 8.57 3.36
CA PHE A 98 20.27 9.44 2.18
C PHE A 98 21.64 9.35 1.48
N GLY A 99 22.66 8.78 2.14
CA GLY A 99 23.99 8.54 1.58
C GLY A 99 24.21 7.14 1.02
N SER A 100 23.26 6.22 1.19
CA SER A 100 23.40 4.84 0.73
C SER A 100 23.46 4.72 -0.80
N ALA A 101 24.16 3.69 -1.30
CA ALA A 101 24.28 3.45 -2.74
C ALA A 101 22.92 3.21 -3.42
N GLN A 102 21.98 2.60 -2.72
CA GLN A 102 20.63 2.35 -3.20
C GLN A 102 19.85 3.66 -3.32
N THR A 103 19.90 4.51 -2.28
CA THR A 103 19.23 5.81 -2.27
C THR A 103 19.77 6.73 -3.36
N LEU A 104 21.09 6.81 -3.53
CA LEU A 104 21.73 7.62 -4.57
C LEU A 104 21.38 7.15 -6.00
N ARG A 105 20.95 5.91 -6.17
CA ARG A 105 20.43 5.36 -7.44
C ARG A 105 18.92 5.53 -7.60
N GLY A 106 18.24 6.18 -6.65
CA GLY A 106 16.78 6.35 -6.66
C GLY A 106 16.00 5.10 -6.24
N MET A 107 16.68 4.08 -5.68
CA MET A 107 16.09 2.84 -5.18
C MET A 107 16.05 2.82 -3.65
N TYR A 108 15.66 3.93 -3.04
CA TYR A 108 15.70 4.12 -1.58
C TYR A 108 14.81 3.15 -0.80
N ASN A 109 13.76 2.61 -1.42
CA ASN A 109 12.93 1.53 -0.87
C ASN A 109 13.72 0.23 -0.64
N LEU A 110 14.86 0.04 -1.31
CA LEU A 110 15.74 -1.13 -1.21
C LEU A 110 16.99 -0.84 -0.36
N ASP A 111 17.06 0.30 0.29
CA ASP A 111 18.13 0.60 1.23
C ASP A 111 18.08 -0.37 2.42
N PRO A 112 19.16 -1.12 2.73
CA PRO A 112 19.18 -2.04 3.86
C PRO A 112 18.98 -1.36 5.22
N ALA A 113 19.30 -0.06 5.32
CA ALA A 113 19.18 0.74 6.53
C ALA A 113 17.84 1.49 6.64
N VAL A 114 16.90 1.28 5.70
CA VAL A 114 15.61 1.97 5.74
C VAL A 114 14.87 1.72 7.06
N ARG A 115 14.49 2.80 7.72
CA ARG A 115 13.67 2.78 8.93
C ARG A 115 12.21 2.99 8.51
N PHE A 116 11.44 1.92 8.45
CA PHE A 116 10.05 1.98 8.01
C PHE A 116 9.11 1.91 9.22
N TRP A 117 8.17 2.84 9.32
CA TRP A 117 7.19 2.88 10.41
C TRP A 117 6.47 1.55 10.56
N ALA A 118 6.19 1.15 11.81
CA ALA A 118 5.53 -0.09 12.17
C ALA A 118 6.16 -1.35 11.55
N THR A 119 7.48 -1.31 11.29
CA THR A 119 8.27 -2.50 10.94
C THR A 119 9.30 -2.72 12.05
N PRO A 120 9.25 -3.84 12.81
CA PRO A 120 10.13 -4.06 13.95
C PRO A 120 11.61 -3.86 13.64
N PRO A 121 12.36 -3.15 14.47
CA PRO A 121 11.98 -2.58 15.77
C PRO A 121 11.48 -1.11 15.72
N ILE A 122 11.08 -0.60 14.55
CA ILE A 122 10.73 0.80 14.35
C ILE A 122 9.26 1.04 14.73
N HIS A 123 9.03 2.02 15.62
CA HIS A 123 7.68 2.46 15.97
C HIS A 123 6.96 3.08 14.77
N GLY A 124 5.63 2.89 14.74
CA GLY A 124 4.73 3.49 13.75
C GLY A 124 4.22 4.88 14.17
N CYS A 125 3.18 5.32 13.46
CA CYS A 125 2.63 6.66 13.55
C CYS A 125 1.24 6.75 14.19
N LEU A 126 0.68 5.68 14.77
CA LEU A 126 -0.57 5.71 15.55
C LEU A 126 -0.35 6.36 16.91
N THR A 127 -0.07 7.66 16.89
CA THR A 127 0.24 8.56 18.00
C THR A 127 -0.21 9.98 17.63
N PRO A 128 -0.52 10.86 18.59
CA PRO A 128 -1.00 12.21 18.28
C PRO A 128 -0.06 13.05 17.42
N GLU A 129 1.24 12.88 17.56
CA GLU A 129 2.25 13.68 16.85
C GLU A 129 3.45 12.84 16.45
N VAL A 130 4.05 13.19 15.32
CA VAL A 130 5.34 12.63 14.87
C VAL A 130 6.28 13.74 14.41
N VAL A 131 7.58 13.47 14.46
CA VAL A 131 8.62 14.24 13.74
C VAL A 131 9.06 13.42 12.55
N HIS A 132 9.08 14.04 11.37
CA HIS A 132 9.37 13.35 10.12
C HIS A 132 10.20 14.23 9.16
N PRO A 133 11.09 13.66 8.34
CA PRO A 133 11.85 14.42 7.36
C PRO A 133 10.92 15.19 6.39
N ALA A 134 11.18 16.49 6.22
CA ALA A 134 10.40 17.31 5.29
C ALA A 134 10.48 16.78 3.84
N ALA A 135 11.60 16.17 3.46
CA ALA A 135 11.79 15.57 2.14
C ALA A 135 10.88 14.36 1.86
N LEU A 136 10.32 13.73 2.89
CA LEU A 136 9.39 12.59 2.81
C LEU A 136 7.98 12.96 3.31
N THR A 137 7.70 14.26 3.42
CA THR A 137 6.40 14.82 3.83
C THR A 137 5.83 15.64 2.69
N TYR A 138 4.67 15.25 2.20
CA TYR A 138 4.07 15.76 0.98
C TYR A 138 2.81 16.56 1.27
N ARG A 139 2.75 17.80 0.77
CA ARG A 139 1.56 18.66 0.93
C ARG A 139 0.39 18.11 0.11
N LEU A 140 -0.76 18.03 0.74
CA LEU A 140 -2.02 17.63 0.10
C LEU A 140 -2.72 18.87 -0.51
N PRO A 141 -3.16 18.80 -1.78
CA PRO A 141 -4.05 19.79 -2.36
C PRO A 141 -5.39 19.87 -1.58
N GLU A 142 -6.09 21.00 -1.68
CA GLU A 142 -7.38 21.20 -1.00
C GLU A 142 -8.45 20.18 -1.42
N THR A 143 -8.37 19.69 -2.65
CA THR A 143 -9.28 18.68 -3.21
C THR A 143 -9.12 17.28 -2.61
N VAL A 144 -8.01 17.01 -1.90
CA VAL A 144 -7.71 15.71 -1.28
C VAL A 144 -7.97 15.80 0.22
N SER A 145 -8.90 15.03 0.76
CA SER A 145 -9.17 14.95 2.19
C SER A 145 -8.01 14.29 2.96
N LEU A 146 -7.94 14.48 4.28
CA LEU A 146 -6.93 13.78 5.10
C LEU A 146 -7.15 12.25 5.12
N ALA A 147 -8.41 11.81 5.00
CA ALA A 147 -8.75 10.40 4.88
C ALA A 147 -8.19 9.79 3.58
N GLU A 148 -8.32 10.50 2.46
CA GLU A 148 -7.67 10.11 1.19
C GLU A 148 -6.14 10.25 1.26
N GLY A 149 -5.66 11.27 2.00
CA GLY A 149 -4.22 11.48 2.23
C GLY A 149 -3.53 10.30 2.92
N ALA A 150 -4.19 9.67 3.88
CA ALA A 150 -3.69 8.44 4.50
C ALA A 150 -3.65 7.25 3.52
N LEU A 151 -4.54 7.23 2.51
CA LEU A 151 -4.57 6.20 1.47
C LEU A 151 -3.54 6.41 0.35
N ILE A 152 -2.79 7.52 0.35
CA ILE A 152 -1.69 7.73 -0.61
C ILE A 152 -0.60 6.67 -0.42
N GLU A 153 -0.37 6.21 0.82
CA GLU A 153 0.61 5.16 1.10
C GLU A 153 0.28 3.86 0.34
N PRO A 154 -0.86 3.20 0.53
CA PRO A 154 -1.18 2.00 -0.23
C PRO A 154 -1.38 2.26 -1.73
N LEU A 155 -1.83 3.47 -2.13
CA LEU A 155 -1.89 3.84 -3.54
C LEU A 155 -0.50 3.90 -4.18
N ALA A 156 0.51 4.37 -3.46
CA ALA A 156 1.89 4.41 -3.94
C ALA A 156 2.41 3.02 -4.34
N ILE A 157 1.96 1.95 -3.66
CA ILE A 157 2.26 0.55 -4.08
C ILE A 157 1.67 0.27 -5.46
N GLY A 158 0.40 0.62 -5.69
CA GLY A 158 -0.26 0.43 -6.99
C GLY A 158 0.40 1.23 -8.10
N VAL A 159 0.72 2.51 -7.85
CA VAL A 159 1.41 3.38 -8.83
C VAL A 159 2.81 2.85 -9.15
N TYR A 160 3.52 2.33 -8.14
CA TYR A 160 4.84 1.75 -8.35
C TYR A 160 4.78 0.43 -9.13
N ALA A 161 3.79 -0.43 -8.85
CA ALA A 161 3.56 -1.65 -9.60
C ALA A 161 3.23 -1.34 -11.08
N ALA A 162 2.35 -0.37 -11.34
CA ALA A 162 2.02 0.08 -12.69
C ALA A 162 3.26 0.63 -13.43
N ALA A 163 4.11 1.41 -12.74
CA ALA A 163 5.38 1.89 -13.31
C ALA A 163 6.35 0.76 -13.64
N LYS A 164 6.45 -0.27 -12.77
CA LYS A 164 7.27 -1.47 -13.03
C LYS A 164 6.76 -2.31 -14.19
N ALA A 165 5.46 -2.31 -14.41
CA ALA A 165 4.82 -3.03 -15.51
C ALA A 165 5.10 -2.39 -16.89
N GLN A 166 5.61 -1.15 -16.93
CA GLN A 166 5.86 -0.43 -18.18
C GLN A 166 4.61 -0.45 -19.10
N ILE A 167 3.47 -0.09 -18.53
CA ILE A 167 2.18 -0.10 -19.23
C ILE A 167 2.23 0.78 -20.47
N GLU A 168 1.75 0.24 -21.59
CA GLU A 168 1.56 0.96 -22.83
C GLU A 168 0.07 1.32 -23.02
N PRO A 169 -0.26 2.46 -23.64
CA PRO A 169 -1.65 2.82 -23.90
C PRO A 169 -2.38 1.74 -24.73
N GLY A 170 -3.48 1.25 -24.18
CA GLY A 170 -4.27 0.19 -24.81
C GLY A 170 -4.02 -1.21 -24.26
N ASP A 171 -3.04 -1.40 -23.38
CA ASP A 171 -2.80 -2.70 -22.72
C ASP A 171 -4.06 -3.20 -22.00
N VAL A 172 -4.21 -4.53 -21.97
CA VAL A 172 -5.16 -5.24 -21.11
C VAL A 172 -4.39 -5.85 -19.95
N ALA A 173 -4.81 -5.54 -18.72
CA ALA A 173 -4.18 -6.06 -17.52
C ALA A 173 -5.07 -7.07 -16.79
N VAL A 174 -4.45 -8.04 -16.11
CA VAL A 174 -5.08 -8.93 -15.12
C VAL A 174 -4.53 -8.59 -13.75
N VAL A 175 -5.40 -8.49 -12.75
CA VAL A 175 -5.05 -8.32 -11.33
C VAL A 175 -5.69 -9.45 -10.53
N THR A 176 -4.89 -10.27 -9.85
CA THR A 176 -5.41 -11.27 -8.92
C THR A 176 -5.45 -10.70 -7.50
N GLY A 177 -6.64 -10.79 -6.89
CA GLY A 177 -6.94 -10.19 -5.59
C GLY A 177 -7.56 -8.78 -5.72
N ALA A 178 -8.73 -8.58 -5.10
CA ALA A 178 -9.43 -7.31 -4.99
C ALA A 178 -9.35 -6.70 -3.58
N GLY A 179 -8.32 -7.06 -2.81
CA GLY A 179 -7.99 -6.38 -1.55
C GLY A 179 -7.53 -4.94 -1.79
N THR A 180 -7.18 -4.24 -0.71
CA THR A 180 -6.69 -2.84 -0.80
C THR A 180 -5.64 -2.67 -1.91
N ILE A 181 -4.59 -3.51 -1.90
CA ILE A 181 -3.48 -3.38 -2.85
C ILE A 181 -3.92 -3.73 -4.28
N GLY A 182 -4.73 -4.80 -4.47
CA GLY A 182 -5.22 -5.16 -5.80
C GLY A 182 -6.08 -4.06 -6.43
N LEU A 183 -6.96 -3.42 -5.66
CA LEU A 183 -7.74 -2.26 -6.13
C LEU A 183 -6.84 -1.07 -6.47
N MET A 184 -5.82 -0.76 -5.63
CA MET A 184 -4.85 0.30 -5.92
C MET A 184 -4.06 0.02 -7.20
N VAL A 185 -3.68 -1.25 -7.43
CA VAL A 185 -3.01 -1.68 -8.67
C VAL A 185 -3.93 -1.54 -9.87
N ALA A 186 -5.17 -2.00 -9.78
CA ALA A 186 -6.15 -1.93 -10.87
C ALA A 186 -6.42 -0.49 -11.31
N PHE A 187 -6.67 0.42 -10.35
CA PHE A 187 -6.90 1.83 -10.64
C PHE A 187 -5.65 2.54 -11.16
N SER A 188 -4.47 2.16 -10.66
CA SER A 188 -3.19 2.68 -11.17
C SER A 188 -2.88 2.19 -12.58
N ALA A 189 -3.22 0.95 -12.92
CA ALA A 189 -3.05 0.40 -14.26
C ALA A 189 -3.94 1.12 -15.29
N LEU A 190 -5.21 1.40 -14.94
CA LEU A 190 -6.08 2.24 -15.77
C LEU A 190 -5.52 3.66 -15.94
N ALA A 191 -5.09 4.27 -14.83
CA ALA A 191 -4.51 5.62 -14.87
C ALA A 191 -3.21 5.70 -15.68
N ALA A 192 -2.46 4.59 -15.77
CA ALA A 192 -1.24 4.47 -16.56
C ALA A 192 -1.50 4.22 -18.06
N GLY A 193 -2.72 3.82 -18.46
CA GLY A 193 -3.07 3.68 -19.87
C GLY A 193 -3.67 2.34 -20.29
N CYS A 194 -3.89 1.40 -19.37
CA CYS A 194 -4.64 0.18 -19.70
C CYS A 194 -6.03 0.55 -20.22
N SER A 195 -6.43 -0.08 -21.31
CA SER A 195 -7.78 0.07 -21.87
C SER A 195 -8.83 -0.72 -21.07
N GLU A 196 -8.38 -1.80 -20.43
CA GLU A 196 -9.21 -2.68 -19.61
C GLU A 196 -8.35 -3.34 -18.51
N VAL A 197 -8.95 -3.56 -17.34
CA VAL A 197 -8.34 -4.32 -16.25
C VAL A 197 -9.31 -5.42 -15.80
N ILE A 198 -8.86 -6.67 -15.84
CA ILE A 198 -9.61 -7.83 -15.37
C ILE A 198 -9.18 -8.08 -13.91
N VAL A 199 -10.10 -7.95 -12.97
CA VAL A 199 -9.85 -8.13 -11.53
C VAL A 199 -10.55 -9.38 -11.03
N SER A 200 -9.82 -10.29 -10.40
CA SER A 200 -10.39 -11.54 -9.86
C SER A 200 -10.26 -11.62 -8.34
N ASP A 201 -11.33 -12.09 -7.69
CA ASP A 201 -11.35 -12.38 -6.24
C ASP A 201 -12.48 -13.35 -5.92
N PHE A 202 -12.49 -13.89 -4.70
CA PHE A 202 -13.61 -14.66 -4.13
C PHE A 202 -14.61 -13.76 -3.38
N ALA A 203 -14.21 -12.54 -2.99
CA ALA A 203 -15.04 -11.59 -2.26
C ALA A 203 -15.83 -10.70 -3.20
N THR A 204 -17.07 -11.09 -3.53
CA THR A 204 -17.99 -10.35 -4.42
C THR A 204 -18.14 -8.87 -4.01
N ALA A 205 -18.18 -8.56 -2.71
CA ALA A 205 -18.29 -7.18 -2.23
C ALA A 205 -17.09 -6.31 -2.66
N LYS A 206 -15.87 -6.86 -2.69
CA LYS A 206 -14.66 -6.15 -3.16
C LYS A 206 -14.66 -6.00 -4.68
N LEU A 207 -15.18 -6.99 -5.40
CA LEU A 207 -15.38 -6.90 -6.85
C LEU A 207 -16.36 -5.80 -7.23
N HIS A 208 -17.41 -5.56 -6.43
CA HIS A 208 -18.32 -4.43 -6.66
C HIS A 208 -17.60 -3.07 -6.58
N LEU A 209 -16.60 -2.91 -5.69
CA LEU A 209 -15.80 -1.70 -5.64
C LEU A 209 -14.88 -1.55 -6.88
N ALA A 210 -14.33 -2.65 -7.37
CA ALA A 210 -13.57 -2.65 -8.61
C ALA A 210 -14.46 -2.24 -9.81
N ALA A 211 -15.69 -2.74 -9.87
CA ALA A 211 -16.68 -2.47 -10.92
C ALA A 211 -17.22 -1.02 -10.93
N MET A 212 -16.88 -0.18 -9.96
CA MET A 212 -17.17 1.26 -10.02
C MET A 212 -16.46 1.96 -11.19
N ARG A 213 -15.43 1.35 -11.75
CA ARG A 213 -14.75 1.78 -12.96
C ARG A 213 -15.27 0.95 -14.14
N PRO A 214 -15.89 1.57 -15.14
CA PRO A 214 -16.50 0.85 -16.28
C PRO A 214 -15.47 0.08 -17.13
N GLU A 215 -14.19 0.45 -17.04
CA GLU A 215 -13.10 -0.22 -17.72
C GLU A 215 -12.59 -1.47 -16.96
N VAL A 216 -13.19 -1.77 -15.77
CA VAL A 216 -12.84 -2.97 -15.00
C VAL A 216 -13.83 -4.10 -15.29
N VAL A 217 -13.31 -5.24 -15.67
CA VAL A 217 -14.02 -6.50 -15.76
C VAL A 217 -13.77 -7.30 -14.49
N THR A 218 -14.80 -7.61 -13.74
CA THR A 218 -14.68 -8.40 -12.52
C THR A 218 -14.92 -9.89 -12.79
N VAL A 219 -14.14 -10.73 -12.11
CA VAL A 219 -14.25 -12.20 -12.17
C VAL A 219 -14.43 -12.73 -10.76
N ASP A 220 -15.63 -13.20 -10.45
CA ASP A 220 -15.93 -13.90 -9.20
C ASP A 220 -15.46 -15.35 -9.33
N LEU A 221 -14.41 -15.69 -8.62
CA LEU A 221 -13.77 -17.01 -8.68
C LEU A 221 -14.63 -18.13 -8.06
N ASN A 222 -15.77 -17.79 -7.41
CA ASN A 222 -16.74 -18.77 -6.96
C ASN A 222 -17.55 -19.36 -8.12
N ASP A 223 -17.78 -18.57 -9.17
CA ASP A 223 -18.70 -18.91 -10.28
C ASP A 223 -18.03 -18.88 -11.66
N GLN A 224 -16.87 -18.24 -11.79
CA GLN A 224 -16.23 -17.95 -13.08
C GLN A 224 -14.80 -18.49 -13.15
N ASN A 225 -14.38 -18.86 -14.36
CA ASN A 225 -13.01 -19.25 -14.66
C ASN A 225 -12.23 -18.04 -15.21
N LEU A 226 -11.19 -17.61 -14.50
CA LEU A 226 -10.37 -16.46 -14.89
C LEU A 226 -9.74 -16.66 -16.28
N ALA A 227 -9.24 -17.86 -16.60
CA ALA A 227 -8.59 -18.13 -17.88
C ALA A 227 -9.55 -17.99 -19.06
N GLU A 228 -10.79 -18.45 -18.90
CA GLU A 228 -11.84 -18.31 -19.93
C GLU A 228 -12.20 -16.82 -20.15
N VAL A 229 -12.34 -16.04 -19.06
CA VAL A 229 -12.62 -14.61 -19.18
C VAL A 229 -11.47 -13.89 -19.87
N VAL A 230 -10.22 -14.13 -19.47
CA VAL A 230 -9.03 -13.54 -20.10
C VAL A 230 -8.98 -13.92 -21.59
N ALA A 231 -9.16 -15.19 -21.94
CA ALA A 231 -9.16 -15.64 -23.33
C ALA A 231 -10.25 -14.92 -24.15
N ASN A 232 -11.46 -14.82 -23.64
CA ASN A 232 -12.57 -14.14 -24.29
C ASN A 232 -12.31 -12.64 -24.50
N ARG A 233 -11.74 -11.96 -23.49
CA ARG A 233 -11.46 -10.51 -23.54
C ARG A 233 -10.27 -10.17 -24.44
N THR A 234 -9.34 -11.09 -24.61
CA THR A 234 -8.10 -10.88 -25.38
C THR A 234 -8.06 -11.61 -26.72
N GLY A 235 -9.18 -12.24 -27.14
CA GLY A 235 -9.23 -13.04 -28.37
C GLY A 235 -8.24 -14.22 -28.34
N GLY A 236 -8.07 -14.85 -27.18
CA GLY A 236 -7.18 -16.00 -26.96
C GLY A 236 -5.69 -15.69 -26.84
N ARG A 237 -5.28 -14.41 -26.95
CA ARG A 237 -3.85 -14.03 -26.91
C ARG A 237 -3.26 -14.01 -25.49
N GLY A 238 -4.09 -13.82 -24.48
CA GLY A 238 -3.68 -13.52 -23.11
C GLY A 238 -3.50 -12.00 -22.86
N ALA A 239 -3.36 -11.62 -21.61
CA ALA A 239 -3.20 -10.23 -21.18
C ALA A 239 -1.79 -9.69 -21.46
N ASP A 240 -1.68 -8.39 -21.65
CA ASP A 240 -0.39 -7.69 -21.83
C ASP A 240 0.40 -7.63 -20.53
N VAL A 241 -0.32 -7.41 -19.43
CA VAL A 241 0.25 -7.27 -18.08
C VAL A 241 -0.52 -8.13 -17.09
N PHE A 242 0.20 -8.78 -16.20
CA PHE A 242 -0.35 -9.54 -15.09
C PHE A 242 0.19 -9.00 -13.76
N PHE A 243 -0.69 -8.72 -12.81
CA PHE A 243 -0.33 -8.31 -11.46
C PHE A 243 -0.78 -9.38 -10.46
N GLU A 244 0.17 -9.97 -9.75
CA GLU A 244 -0.14 -10.81 -8.60
C GLU A 244 -0.25 -9.91 -7.35
N ALA A 245 -1.46 -9.73 -6.83
CA ALA A 245 -1.74 -8.88 -5.66
C ALA A 245 -2.52 -9.61 -4.55
N SER A 246 -2.70 -10.93 -4.68
CA SER A 246 -3.40 -11.75 -3.69
C SER A 246 -2.50 -12.36 -2.63
N GLY A 247 -1.19 -12.55 -2.95
CA GLY A 247 -0.26 -13.31 -2.12
C GLY A 247 -0.56 -14.83 -2.09
N SER A 248 -1.49 -15.31 -2.91
CA SER A 248 -1.89 -16.72 -2.94
C SER A 248 -0.90 -17.57 -3.73
N ALA A 249 -0.36 -18.62 -3.10
CA ALA A 249 0.53 -19.56 -3.78
C ALA A 249 -0.10 -20.22 -5.02
N ARG A 250 -1.42 -20.40 -5.03
CA ARG A 250 -2.15 -21.05 -6.14
C ARG A 250 -2.11 -20.25 -7.44
N VAL A 251 -1.95 -18.93 -7.37
CA VAL A 251 -1.88 -18.08 -8.56
C VAL A 251 -0.66 -18.39 -9.41
N TYR A 252 0.42 -18.85 -8.79
CA TYR A 252 1.69 -19.14 -9.48
C TYR A 252 1.64 -20.40 -10.36
N ASP A 253 0.66 -21.29 -10.13
CA ASP A 253 0.54 -22.55 -10.91
C ASP A 253 0.19 -22.25 -12.37
N ASP A 254 -0.68 -21.24 -12.62
CA ASP A 254 -1.24 -20.99 -13.96
C ASP A 254 -1.01 -19.56 -14.49
N MET A 255 -0.37 -18.67 -13.72
CA MET A 255 -0.29 -17.24 -14.07
C MET A 255 0.27 -16.98 -15.47
N PHE A 256 1.25 -17.75 -15.91
CA PHE A 256 1.86 -17.56 -17.24
C PHE A 256 0.94 -17.97 -18.39
N SER A 257 -0.08 -18.80 -18.13
CA SER A 257 -1.08 -19.14 -19.14
C SER A 257 -1.95 -17.95 -19.51
N LEU A 258 -2.17 -17.04 -18.56
CA LEU A 258 -3.00 -15.83 -18.68
C LEU A 258 -2.31 -14.69 -19.44
N ILE A 259 -0.99 -14.78 -19.65
CA ILE A 259 -0.15 -13.71 -20.21
C ILE A 259 0.18 -14.04 -21.66
N ARG A 260 0.12 -13.05 -22.56
CA ARG A 260 0.54 -13.21 -23.95
C ARG A 260 2.07 -13.44 -24.10
N GLN A 261 2.49 -13.83 -25.29
CA GLN A 261 3.93 -13.83 -25.66
C GLN A 261 4.48 -12.39 -25.56
N GLY A 262 5.67 -12.26 -24.97
CA GLY A 262 6.33 -10.98 -24.72
C GLY A 262 5.59 -10.11 -23.70
N GLY A 263 4.67 -10.70 -22.89
CA GLY A 263 3.94 -9.97 -21.85
C GLY A 263 4.76 -9.72 -20.58
N ARG A 264 4.15 -9.10 -19.60
CA ARG A 264 4.81 -8.67 -18.36
C ARG A 264 4.07 -9.16 -17.15
N ALA A 265 4.79 -9.61 -16.13
CA ALA A 265 4.24 -10.00 -14.84
C ALA A 265 4.90 -9.22 -13.71
N VAL A 266 4.10 -8.67 -12.80
CA VAL A 266 4.55 -7.92 -11.62
C VAL A 266 4.03 -8.61 -10.37
N LEU A 267 4.92 -9.06 -9.50
CA LEU A 267 4.61 -9.68 -8.22
C LEU A 267 4.55 -8.57 -7.16
N VAL A 268 3.37 -8.40 -6.59
CA VAL A 268 3.07 -7.37 -5.56
C VAL A 268 2.70 -8.03 -4.25
N GLY A 269 1.88 -9.08 -4.29
CA GLY A 269 1.52 -9.89 -3.14
C GLY A 269 2.69 -10.69 -2.61
N MET A 270 2.73 -10.94 -1.31
CA MET A 270 3.78 -11.73 -0.67
C MET A 270 3.20 -13.07 -0.21
N PRO A 271 3.55 -14.20 -0.87
CA PRO A 271 3.14 -15.51 -0.40
C PRO A 271 3.86 -15.86 0.92
N ALA A 272 3.16 -16.56 1.81
CA ALA A 272 3.70 -16.94 3.12
C ALA A 272 4.90 -17.91 3.01
N ASN A 273 4.98 -18.69 1.93
CA ASN A 273 6.02 -19.69 1.71
C ASN A 273 6.63 -19.53 0.32
N LYS A 274 7.74 -20.22 0.07
CA LYS A 274 8.33 -20.33 -1.26
C LYS A 274 7.33 -20.98 -2.21
N VAL A 275 7.21 -20.44 -3.42
CA VAL A 275 6.32 -20.93 -4.48
C VAL A 275 7.14 -21.40 -5.68
N PRO A 276 6.75 -22.49 -6.35
CA PRO A 276 7.36 -22.90 -7.60
C PRO A 276 6.95 -21.93 -8.72
N ILE A 277 7.83 -21.77 -9.73
CA ILE A 277 7.55 -20.98 -10.93
C ILE A 277 7.88 -21.85 -12.15
N ASP A 278 6.97 -21.92 -13.14
CA ASP A 278 7.22 -22.58 -14.42
C ASP A 278 8.19 -21.75 -15.28
N VAL A 279 9.47 -22.06 -15.14
CA VAL A 279 10.54 -21.36 -15.87
C VAL A 279 10.45 -21.63 -17.38
N VAL A 280 9.96 -22.79 -17.80
CA VAL A 280 9.83 -23.13 -19.23
C VAL A 280 8.75 -22.27 -19.88
N ALA A 281 7.58 -22.15 -19.25
CA ALA A 281 6.50 -21.29 -19.75
C ALA A 281 6.94 -19.81 -19.82
N LEU A 282 7.70 -19.32 -18.82
CA LEU A 282 8.27 -17.98 -18.81
C LEU A 282 9.21 -17.76 -20.00
N GLN A 283 10.11 -18.73 -20.28
CA GLN A 283 11.09 -18.63 -21.38
C GLN A 283 10.44 -18.73 -22.76
N VAL A 284 9.53 -19.71 -22.96
CA VAL A 284 8.87 -19.91 -24.26
C VAL A 284 8.00 -18.73 -24.68
N LYS A 285 7.44 -18.01 -23.70
CA LYS A 285 6.65 -16.80 -23.94
C LYS A 285 7.46 -15.50 -23.85
N GLU A 286 8.76 -15.56 -23.51
CA GLU A 286 9.60 -14.38 -23.26
C GLU A 286 8.95 -13.38 -22.29
N ILE A 287 8.34 -13.88 -21.19
CA ILE A 287 7.66 -13.03 -20.21
C ILE A 287 8.68 -12.29 -19.37
N SER A 288 8.51 -10.97 -19.24
CA SER A 288 9.27 -10.15 -18.29
C SER A 288 8.65 -10.26 -16.90
N LEU A 289 9.33 -10.96 -15.98
CA LEU A 289 8.90 -11.12 -14.58
C LEU A 289 9.66 -10.17 -13.68
N THR A 290 8.95 -9.35 -12.90
CA THR A 290 9.55 -8.44 -11.90
C THR A 290 8.77 -8.47 -10.59
N GLY A 291 9.42 -8.10 -9.48
CA GLY A 291 8.76 -7.91 -8.20
C GLY A 291 8.77 -6.46 -7.77
N THR A 292 7.89 -6.14 -6.82
CA THR A 292 7.90 -4.87 -6.11
C THR A 292 8.19 -5.10 -4.62
N PHE A 293 8.85 -4.14 -4.00
CA PHE A 293 8.97 -4.07 -2.55
C PHE A 293 8.73 -2.63 -2.13
N ARG A 294 7.61 -2.39 -1.43
CA ARG A 294 7.18 -1.03 -1.12
C ARG A 294 7.09 -0.19 -2.41
N TYR A 295 7.68 1.00 -2.45
CA TYR A 295 7.65 1.94 -3.59
C TYR A 295 8.85 2.89 -3.52
N ALA A 296 9.13 3.54 -4.65
CA ALA A 296 10.07 4.65 -4.74
C ALA A 296 9.64 5.65 -5.82
N ASN A 297 9.83 6.95 -5.57
CA ASN A 297 9.65 8.05 -6.54
C ASN A 297 8.23 8.19 -7.14
N VAL A 298 7.16 7.83 -6.40
CA VAL A 298 5.78 7.80 -6.91
C VAL A 298 4.79 8.65 -6.12
N TRP A 299 5.14 9.20 -4.98
CA TRP A 299 4.23 9.93 -4.10
C TRP A 299 3.57 11.13 -4.77
N ASP A 300 4.32 12.00 -5.44
CA ASP A 300 3.77 13.13 -6.20
C ASP A 300 2.78 12.68 -7.27
N ARG A 301 3.05 11.54 -7.92
CA ARG A 301 2.15 10.96 -8.93
C ARG A 301 0.87 10.48 -8.29
N ALA A 302 0.97 9.74 -7.18
CA ALA A 302 -0.18 9.24 -6.44
C ALA A 302 -1.10 10.39 -5.99
N ILE A 303 -0.54 11.43 -5.38
CA ILE A 303 -1.29 12.62 -4.96
C ILE A 303 -1.96 13.30 -6.17
N LYS A 304 -1.25 13.48 -7.30
CA LYS A 304 -1.82 14.10 -8.51
C LYS A 304 -2.95 13.28 -9.12
N LEU A 305 -2.87 11.95 -9.08
CA LEU A 305 -3.94 11.06 -9.56
C LEU A 305 -5.22 11.21 -8.75
N VAL A 306 -5.11 11.32 -7.43
CA VAL A 306 -6.26 11.57 -6.55
C VAL A 306 -6.77 13.00 -6.73
N ALA A 307 -5.89 14.00 -6.70
CA ALA A 307 -6.25 15.40 -6.82
C ALA A 307 -6.97 15.75 -8.13
N SER A 308 -6.62 15.05 -9.22
CA SER A 308 -7.26 15.20 -10.53
C SER A 308 -8.58 14.43 -10.69
N GLY A 309 -8.97 13.62 -9.70
CA GLY A 309 -10.15 12.76 -9.77
C GLY A 309 -10.00 11.52 -10.66
N LYS A 310 -8.79 11.24 -11.20
CA LYS A 310 -8.55 10.02 -11.96
C LYS A 310 -8.67 8.76 -11.11
N ILE A 311 -8.31 8.86 -9.83
CA ILE A 311 -8.51 7.81 -8.83
C ILE A 311 -9.32 8.41 -7.68
N ASP A 312 -10.48 7.82 -7.39
CA ASP A 312 -11.30 8.15 -6.22
C ASP A 312 -11.06 7.09 -5.14
N LEU A 313 -10.51 7.52 -4.00
CA LEU A 313 -10.19 6.65 -2.88
C LEU A 313 -11.29 6.58 -1.82
N LYS A 314 -12.26 7.50 -1.84
CA LYS A 314 -13.32 7.59 -0.83
C LYS A 314 -14.13 6.30 -0.68
N PRO A 315 -14.55 5.63 -1.77
CA PRO A 315 -15.33 4.40 -1.67
C PRO A 315 -14.59 3.23 -1.02
N LEU A 316 -13.25 3.30 -0.94
CA LEU A 316 -12.43 2.25 -0.34
C LEU A 316 -12.38 2.32 1.19
N ILE A 317 -12.85 3.42 1.80
CA ILE A 317 -12.89 3.61 3.25
C ILE A 317 -14.14 2.91 3.80
N SER A 318 -13.96 1.72 4.35
CA SER A 318 -15.04 0.88 4.86
C SER A 318 -15.50 1.29 6.27
N GLY A 319 -14.67 2.01 7.01
CA GLY A 319 -15.02 2.52 8.34
C GLY A 319 -13.93 3.40 8.95
N THR A 320 -14.37 4.33 9.79
CA THR A 320 -13.48 5.21 10.55
C THR A 320 -13.84 5.14 12.03
N PHE A 321 -12.83 4.94 12.87
CA PHE A 321 -12.95 4.88 14.34
C PHE A 321 -12.21 6.05 14.96
N GLY A 322 -12.64 6.48 16.14
CA GLY A 322 -11.89 7.44 16.94
C GLY A 322 -10.62 6.81 17.53
N PHE A 323 -9.65 7.66 17.91
CA PHE A 323 -8.38 7.19 18.49
C PHE A 323 -8.58 6.38 19.78
N GLU A 324 -9.55 6.76 20.60
CA GLU A 324 -9.88 6.01 21.82
C GLU A 324 -10.53 4.63 21.53
N ASP A 325 -11.09 4.46 20.33
CA ASP A 325 -11.72 3.22 19.85
C ASP A 325 -10.78 2.36 19.02
N SER A 326 -9.48 2.64 19.03
CA SER A 326 -8.47 1.95 18.18
C SER A 326 -8.49 0.43 18.36
N LEU A 327 -8.75 -0.07 19.57
CA LEU A 327 -8.83 -1.52 19.81
C LEU A 327 -10.00 -2.16 19.07
N ALA A 328 -11.13 -1.48 18.98
CA ALA A 328 -12.28 -1.93 18.21
C ALA A 328 -11.99 -1.89 16.70
N ALA A 329 -11.26 -0.86 16.24
CA ALA A 329 -10.82 -0.76 14.85
C ALA A 329 -9.92 -1.93 14.44
N PHE A 330 -8.93 -2.28 15.25
CA PHE A 330 -8.05 -3.42 15.00
C PHE A 330 -8.78 -4.76 15.05
N LYS A 331 -9.69 -4.96 16.00
CA LYS A 331 -10.53 -6.16 16.05
C LYS A 331 -11.33 -6.31 14.76
N ARG A 332 -11.99 -5.23 14.28
CA ARG A 332 -12.73 -5.27 13.03
C ARG A 332 -11.82 -5.56 11.83
N ALA A 333 -10.65 -4.93 11.76
CA ALA A 333 -9.71 -5.15 10.66
C ALA A 333 -9.21 -6.62 10.63
N ALA A 334 -8.95 -7.23 11.80
CA ALA A 334 -8.53 -8.62 11.94
C ALA A 334 -9.66 -9.64 11.66
N GLU A 335 -10.91 -9.24 11.62
CA GLU A 335 -12.02 -10.11 11.17
C GLU A 335 -11.97 -10.40 9.66
N HIS A 336 -11.16 -9.67 8.89
CA HIS A 336 -11.00 -9.82 7.44
C HIS A 336 -12.34 -9.90 6.69
N ARG A 337 -13.30 -9.07 7.08
CA ARG A 337 -14.65 -9.09 6.48
C ARG A 337 -14.58 -8.89 4.96
N PRO A 338 -15.38 -9.62 4.18
CA PRO A 338 -15.37 -9.51 2.72
C PRO A 338 -15.69 -8.09 2.21
N GLU A 339 -16.50 -7.34 2.95
CA GLU A 339 -16.89 -5.97 2.62
C GLU A 339 -15.87 -4.90 3.03
N ASP A 340 -14.91 -5.24 3.90
CA ASP A 340 -13.92 -4.27 4.37
C ASP A 340 -12.70 -4.22 3.45
N VAL A 341 -12.35 -3.02 2.99
CA VAL A 341 -11.13 -2.73 2.22
C VAL A 341 -10.15 -1.93 3.06
N LYS A 342 -10.60 -0.80 3.63
CA LYS A 342 -9.74 0.04 4.46
C LYS A 342 -10.48 0.55 5.70
N ILE A 343 -9.95 0.21 6.86
CA ILE A 343 -10.34 0.77 8.15
C ILE A 343 -9.37 1.89 8.50
N GLN A 344 -9.88 3.00 9.03
CA GLN A 344 -9.10 4.16 9.44
C GLN A 344 -9.35 4.51 10.91
N ILE A 345 -8.34 5.14 11.53
CA ILE A 345 -8.41 5.72 12.86
C ILE A 345 -8.22 7.22 12.72
N ALA A 346 -9.18 8.01 13.25
CA ALA A 346 -9.15 9.47 13.29
C ALA A 346 -8.68 9.95 14.68
N LEU A 347 -7.71 10.92 14.70
CA LEU A 347 -7.12 11.51 15.90
C LEU A 347 -7.53 12.98 16.08
#